data_0dc30c7e4679f0fd39a2eb3b6be608f9
#
_entry.id   0dc30c7e4679f0fd39a2eb3b6be608f9
#
_cell.length_a   1.000
_cell.length_b   1.000
_cell.length_c   1.000
_cell.angle_alpha   90.00
_cell.angle_beta   90.00
_cell.angle_gamma   90.00
#
_symmetry.space_group_name_H-M   'P 1'
#
loop_
_entity.id
_entity.type
_entity.pdbx_description
1 polymer ?
#
loop_
_entity_poly.entity_id
_entity_poly.type
_entity_poly.pdbx_seq_one_letter_code
_entity_poly.pdbx_strand_id
1 'polypeptide(L)'
;MIPASEEFPHTQLISQAIAELTPIRKIGVFAGPALAPDLEEFSPAALVCGSRFDEVGDQAIQVLSGHSLLVYKTRDLIGVELARAGSSVIALAAGVANILDLGTPARAILITRGAAEMARLAAKLGAEERTFFGLAGVGEYVAATERRGSADFELGRLLGQRVPLSDALRQVGRVCDGPAMVREAHILGHKHQVRTSIVSALYHLLHGKFDTKSALISLLSTDIHDERQ
;
A
#
# COMPACT_ATOMS: atom_id res chain seq x y z
N MET A 1 -5.61 0.37 -7.62
CA MET A 1 -6.87 1.11 -7.45
C MET A 1 -6.87 2.30 -8.41
N ILE A 2 -7.98 2.60 -9.07
CA ILE A 2 -8.14 3.73 -10.00
C ILE A 2 -8.77 4.87 -9.19
N PRO A 3 -8.12 6.04 -9.06
CA PRO A 3 -8.71 7.17 -8.39
C PRO A 3 -9.91 7.74 -9.18
N ALA A 4 -10.82 8.42 -8.49
CA ALA A 4 -11.95 9.09 -9.14
C ALA A 4 -11.44 10.17 -10.11
N SER A 5 -12.05 10.22 -11.30
CA SER A 5 -11.76 11.17 -12.37
C SER A 5 -13.04 11.51 -13.15
N GLU A 6 -12.96 12.37 -14.17
CA GLU A 6 -14.13 12.63 -15.04
C GLU A 6 -14.61 11.36 -15.75
N GLU A 7 -13.68 10.49 -16.17
CA GLU A 7 -13.97 9.23 -16.84
C GLU A 7 -14.46 8.15 -15.84
N PHE A 8 -13.93 8.16 -14.61
CA PHE A 8 -14.29 7.25 -13.51
C PHE A 8 -14.75 8.07 -12.31
N PRO A 9 -16.05 8.38 -12.18
CA PRO A 9 -16.57 9.28 -11.13
C PRO A 9 -16.45 8.72 -9.70
N HIS A 10 -16.16 7.44 -9.58
CA HIS A 10 -15.95 6.75 -8.30
C HIS A 10 -14.61 6.03 -8.30
N THR A 11 -13.97 6.00 -7.12
CA THR A 11 -12.78 5.15 -6.91
C THR A 11 -13.13 3.70 -7.20
N GLN A 12 -12.34 3.06 -8.06
CA GLN A 12 -12.61 1.71 -8.56
C GLN A 12 -11.37 0.82 -8.39
N LEU A 13 -11.60 -0.47 -8.13
CA LEU A 13 -10.54 -1.46 -8.22
C LEU A 13 -10.22 -1.75 -9.70
N ILE A 14 -8.95 -1.97 -10.03
CA ILE A 14 -8.53 -2.29 -11.39
C ILE A 14 -9.22 -3.57 -11.87
N SER A 15 -9.33 -4.57 -10.97
CA SER A 15 -10.04 -5.81 -11.26
C SER A 15 -11.52 -5.61 -11.61
N GLN A 16 -12.19 -4.66 -10.96
CA GLN A 16 -13.57 -4.28 -11.26
C GLN A 16 -13.66 -3.58 -12.62
N ALA A 17 -12.77 -2.61 -12.87
CA ALA A 17 -12.73 -1.91 -14.16
C ALA A 17 -12.50 -2.87 -15.33
N ILE A 18 -11.58 -3.84 -15.19
CA ILE A 18 -11.36 -4.87 -16.22
C ILE A 18 -12.64 -5.67 -16.46
N ALA A 19 -13.33 -6.10 -15.41
CA ALA A 19 -14.56 -6.87 -15.51
C ALA A 19 -15.73 -6.08 -16.14
N GLU A 20 -15.78 -4.79 -15.95
CA GLU A 20 -16.83 -3.90 -16.49
C GLU A 20 -16.55 -3.54 -17.96
N LEU A 21 -15.30 -3.19 -18.27
CA LEU A 21 -14.91 -2.66 -19.59
C LEU A 21 -14.54 -3.74 -20.60
N THR A 22 -14.40 -5.02 -20.19
CA THR A 22 -13.98 -6.12 -21.04
C THR A 22 -14.84 -7.38 -20.81
N PRO A 23 -14.84 -8.33 -21.74
CA PRO A 23 -15.47 -9.63 -21.52
C PRO A 23 -14.70 -10.55 -20.56
N ILE A 24 -13.52 -10.13 -20.05
CA ILE A 24 -12.70 -10.93 -19.14
C ILE A 24 -13.38 -11.02 -17.78
N ARG A 25 -13.50 -12.26 -17.27
CA ARG A 25 -14.10 -12.54 -15.94
C ARG A 25 -13.15 -13.23 -14.99
N LYS A 26 -12.18 -13.99 -15.50
CA LYS A 26 -11.18 -14.69 -14.72
C LYS A 26 -9.97 -13.79 -14.51
N ILE A 27 -9.99 -13.05 -13.41
CA ILE A 27 -9.00 -12.06 -13.08
C ILE A 27 -8.24 -12.49 -11.84
N GLY A 28 -6.91 -12.32 -11.86
CA GLY A 28 -6.04 -12.46 -10.71
C GLY A 28 -5.23 -11.19 -10.51
N VAL A 29 -4.94 -10.85 -9.27
CA VAL A 29 -4.06 -9.76 -8.87
C VAL A 29 -2.92 -10.29 -8.02
N PHE A 30 -1.77 -9.64 -8.06
CA PHE A 30 -0.60 -10.02 -7.30
C PHE A 30 -0.20 -8.93 -6.31
N ALA A 31 0.16 -9.36 -5.11
CA ALA A 31 0.88 -8.56 -4.12
C ALA A 31 1.86 -9.46 -3.36
N GLY A 32 2.89 -8.87 -2.76
CA GLY A 32 3.86 -9.60 -1.94
C GLY A 32 5.28 -9.11 -2.13
N PRO A 33 6.19 -9.49 -1.25
CA PRO A 33 7.59 -9.06 -1.24
C PRO A 33 8.37 -9.68 -2.40
N ALA A 34 8.22 -9.10 -3.59
CA ALA A 34 8.91 -9.50 -4.81
C ALA A 34 9.34 -8.25 -5.59
N LEU A 35 10.48 -7.68 -5.18
CA LEU A 35 11.06 -6.53 -5.85
C LEU A 35 11.84 -6.97 -7.09
N ALA A 36 11.71 -6.24 -8.20
CA ALA A 36 12.38 -6.60 -9.45
C ALA A 36 13.90 -6.78 -9.32
N PRO A 37 14.65 -5.90 -8.62
CA PRO A 37 16.09 -6.12 -8.42
C PRO A 37 16.43 -7.43 -7.67
N ASP A 38 15.61 -7.80 -6.69
CA ASP A 38 15.85 -9.04 -5.92
C ASP A 38 15.57 -10.27 -6.78
N LEU A 39 14.55 -10.21 -7.66
CA LEU A 39 14.26 -11.29 -8.61
C LEU A 39 15.39 -11.45 -9.64
N GLU A 40 15.99 -10.36 -10.12
CA GLU A 40 17.14 -10.38 -11.03
C GLU A 40 18.39 -11.00 -10.37
N GLU A 41 18.55 -10.82 -9.06
CA GLU A 41 19.64 -11.42 -8.27
C GLU A 41 19.30 -12.84 -7.75
N PHE A 42 18.17 -13.43 -8.17
CA PHE A 42 17.68 -14.72 -7.69
C PHE A 42 17.48 -14.79 -6.17
N SER A 43 17.25 -13.65 -5.52
CA SER A 43 16.92 -13.60 -4.10
C SER A 43 15.54 -14.22 -3.84
N PRO A 44 15.34 -14.89 -2.68
CA PRO A 44 14.04 -15.44 -2.33
C PRO A 44 12.96 -14.36 -2.29
N ALA A 45 11.88 -14.58 -3.02
CA ALA A 45 10.75 -13.68 -3.13
C ALA A 45 9.43 -14.45 -3.01
N ALA A 46 8.35 -13.76 -2.68
CA ALA A 46 7.03 -14.36 -2.58
C ALA A 46 5.95 -13.44 -3.14
N LEU A 47 4.97 -14.05 -3.83
CA LEU A 47 3.76 -13.38 -4.32
C LEU A 47 2.51 -14.11 -3.83
N VAL A 48 1.45 -13.36 -3.64
CA VAL A 48 0.10 -13.87 -3.41
C VAL A 48 -0.76 -13.52 -4.61
N CYS A 49 -1.32 -14.51 -5.27
CA CYS A 49 -2.33 -14.35 -6.31
C CYS A 49 -3.72 -14.34 -5.66
N GLY A 50 -4.38 -13.19 -5.68
CA GLY A 50 -5.79 -13.06 -5.27
C GLY A 50 -6.70 -13.24 -6.47
N SER A 51 -7.61 -14.24 -6.43
CA SER A 51 -8.61 -14.44 -7.47
C SER A 51 -9.84 -15.12 -6.92
N ARG A 52 -11.02 -14.78 -7.45
CA ARG A 52 -12.27 -15.48 -7.14
C ARG A 52 -12.33 -16.87 -7.78
N PHE A 53 -11.45 -17.18 -8.72
CA PHE A 53 -11.37 -18.42 -9.47
C PHE A 53 -10.11 -19.21 -9.09
N ASP A 54 -10.28 -20.39 -8.50
CA ASP A 54 -9.16 -21.22 -8.04
C ASP A 54 -8.19 -21.55 -9.16
N GLU A 55 -8.69 -21.80 -10.38
CA GLU A 55 -7.90 -22.10 -11.57
C GLU A 55 -6.91 -20.99 -11.94
N VAL A 56 -7.26 -19.71 -11.69
CA VAL A 56 -6.35 -18.59 -11.92
C VAL A 56 -5.18 -18.65 -10.94
N GLY A 57 -5.46 -18.93 -9.67
CA GLY A 57 -4.43 -19.13 -8.66
C GLY A 57 -3.54 -20.33 -8.96
N ASP A 58 -4.13 -21.44 -9.39
CA ASP A 58 -3.40 -22.66 -9.75
C ASP A 58 -2.48 -22.44 -10.96
N GLN A 59 -2.97 -21.75 -11.99
CA GLN A 59 -2.16 -21.36 -13.14
C GLN A 59 -1.03 -20.41 -12.75
N ALA A 60 -1.30 -19.42 -11.87
CA ALA A 60 -0.29 -18.52 -11.37
C ALA A 60 0.85 -19.27 -10.65
N ILE A 61 0.51 -20.24 -9.80
CA ILE A 61 1.49 -21.10 -9.12
C ILE A 61 2.29 -21.91 -10.15
N GLN A 62 1.61 -22.55 -11.09
CA GLN A 62 2.26 -23.41 -12.08
C GLN A 62 3.23 -22.66 -12.99
N VAL A 63 2.89 -21.41 -13.38
CA VAL A 63 3.67 -20.64 -14.36
C VAL A 63 4.79 -19.85 -13.70
N LEU A 64 4.56 -19.31 -12.50
CA LEU A 64 5.47 -18.34 -11.90
C LEU A 64 6.33 -18.92 -10.77
N SER A 65 5.90 -20.02 -10.10
CA SER A 65 6.70 -20.59 -9.02
C SER A 65 8.00 -21.21 -9.54
N GLY A 66 9.09 -20.91 -8.85
CA GLY A 66 10.43 -21.38 -9.20
C GLY A 66 11.36 -21.40 -8.00
N HIS A 67 12.67 -21.55 -8.23
CA HIS A 67 13.65 -21.67 -7.16
C HIS A 67 13.74 -20.46 -6.23
N SER A 68 13.52 -19.27 -6.77
CA SER A 68 13.62 -18.00 -6.02
C SER A 68 12.26 -17.32 -5.83
N LEU A 69 11.19 -17.73 -6.52
CA LEU A 69 9.88 -17.12 -6.41
C LEU A 69 8.84 -18.13 -5.94
N LEU A 70 8.26 -17.89 -4.77
CA LEU A 70 7.14 -18.66 -4.24
C LEU A 70 5.83 -17.94 -4.55
N VAL A 71 4.84 -18.66 -5.09
CA VAL A 71 3.52 -18.11 -5.35
C VAL A 71 2.48 -18.82 -4.49
N TYR A 72 1.72 -18.01 -3.75
CA TYR A 72 0.58 -18.44 -2.93
C TYR A 72 -0.72 -17.98 -3.59
N LYS A 73 -1.84 -18.63 -3.28
CA LYS A 73 -3.14 -18.19 -3.76
C LYS A 73 -4.12 -17.91 -2.62
N THR A 74 -5.06 -17.00 -2.86
CA THR A 74 -6.19 -16.71 -2.00
C THR A 74 -7.42 -16.35 -2.82
N ARG A 75 -8.62 -16.53 -2.26
CA ARG A 75 -9.87 -16.08 -2.90
C ARG A 75 -10.17 -14.62 -2.66
N ASP A 76 -9.45 -13.96 -1.77
CA ASP A 76 -9.61 -12.55 -1.45
C ASP A 76 -8.93 -11.65 -2.49
N LEU A 77 -9.53 -11.58 -3.69
CA LEU A 77 -9.11 -10.69 -4.77
C LEU A 77 -9.02 -9.23 -4.31
N ILE A 78 -10.08 -8.77 -3.62
CA ILE A 78 -10.20 -7.37 -3.16
C ILE A 78 -9.13 -7.06 -2.14
N GLY A 79 -8.91 -7.96 -1.17
CA GLY A 79 -7.90 -7.79 -0.14
C GLY A 79 -6.48 -7.70 -0.70
N VAL A 80 -6.13 -8.57 -1.65
CA VAL A 80 -4.80 -8.54 -2.30
C VAL A 80 -4.60 -7.23 -3.06
N GLU A 81 -5.61 -6.77 -3.82
CA GLU A 81 -5.52 -5.53 -4.59
C GLU A 81 -5.42 -4.29 -3.68
N LEU A 82 -6.21 -4.24 -2.60
CA LEU A 82 -6.17 -3.13 -1.64
C LEU A 82 -4.90 -3.17 -0.78
N ALA A 83 -4.40 -4.33 -0.41
CA ALA A 83 -3.14 -4.47 0.31
C ALA A 83 -1.98 -3.91 -0.54
N ARG A 84 -1.93 -4.23 -1.84
CA ARG A 84 -0.96 -3.66 -2.77
C ARG A 84 -1.07 -2.13 -2.88
N ALA A 85 -2.28 -1.60 -2.94
CA ALA A 85 -2.49 -0.15 -2.94
C ALA A 85 -2.04 0.50 -1.62
N GLY A 86 -2.27 -0.17 -0.49
CA GLY A 86 -1.83 0.27 0.84
C GLY A 86 -0.31 0.34 0.98
N SER A 87 0.45 -0.48 0.23
CA SER A 87 1.92 -0.46 0.31
C SER A 87 2.52 0.89 -0.10
N SER A 88 1.92 1.59 -1.06
CA SER A 88 2.33 2.93 -1.47
C SER A 88 2.13 3.97 -0.36
N VAL A 89 1.05 3.86 0.40
CA VAL A 89 0.78 4.71 1.57
C VAL A 89 1.84 4.48 2.65
N ILE A 90 2.12 3.21 2.96
CA ILE A 90 3.09 2.84 4.00
C ILE A 90 4.51 3.21 3.59
N ALA A 91 4.89 3.00 2.32
CA ALA A 91 6.18 3.41 1.79
C ALA A 91 6.40 4.92 1.91
N LEU A 92 5.38 5.72 1.54
CA LEU A 92 5.42 7.17 1.66
C LEU A 92 5.61 7.60 3.12
N ALA A 93 4.83 7.04 4.05
CA ALA A 93 4.94 7.31 5.48
C ALA A 93 6.32 6.95 6.04
N ALA A 94 6.85 5.79 5.64
CA ALA A 94 8.17 5.32 6.05
C ALA A 94 9.29 6.23 5.54
N GLY A 95 9.16 6.74 4.31
CA GLY A 95 10.07 7.73 3.75
C GLY A 95 10.10 9.03 4.56
N VAL A 96 8.92 9.55 4.94
CA VAL A 96 8.81 10.73 5.82
C VAL A 96 9.47 10.46 7.18
N ALA A 97 9.19 9.31 7.80
CA ALA A 97 9.73 8.92 9.09
C ALA A 97 11.27 8.70 9.05
N ASN A 98 11.82 8.27 7.92
CA ASN A 98 13.24 8.03 7.74
C ASN A 98 14.10 9.28 7.94
N ILE A 99 13.58 10.47 7.62
CA ILE A 99 14.32 11.74 7.76
C ILE A 99 14.58 12.11 9.21
N LEU A 100 13.75 11.66 10.14
CA LEU A 100 13.93 11.95 11.56
C LEU A 100 14.82 10.93 12.29
N ASP A 101 15.37 9.95 11.54
CA ASP A 101 16.23 8.89 12.09
C ASP A 101 15.64 8.22 13.35
N LEU A 102 14.33 7.96 13.32
CA LEU A 102 13.58 7.40 14.46
C LEU A 102 13.88 5.92 14.70
N GLY A 103 14.72 5.31 13.86
CA GLY A 103 15.19 3.95 13.99
C GLY A 103 14.15 2.86 13.68
N THR A 104 14.55 1.61 13.89
CA THR A 104 13.75 0.41 13.60
C THR A 104 12.41 0.35 14.35
N PRO A 105 12.32 0.73 15.66
CA PRO A 105 11.05 0.67 16.37
C PRO A 105 9.94 1.52 15.74
N ALA A 106 10.25 2.74 15.32
CA ALA A 106 9.27 3.63 14.69
C ALA A 106 8.76 3.05 13.36
N ARG A 107 9.66 2.46 12.57
CA ARG A 107 9.29 1.76 11.32
C ARG A 107 8.39 0.56 11.60
N ALA A 108 8.69 -0.25 12.61
CA ALA A 108 7.87 -1.39 13.00
C ALA A 108 6.46 -0.95 13.42
N ILE A 109 6.35 0.10 14.27
CA ILE A 109 5.08 0.70 14.67
C ILE A 109 4.29 1.16 13.43
N LEU A 110 4.95 1.85 12.51
CA LEU A 110 4.31 2.37 11.31
C LEU A 110 3.75 1.24 10.42
N ILE A 111 4.53 0.18 10.20
CA ILE A 111 4.11 -0.96 9.38
C ILE A 111 2.92 -1.69 10.04
N THR A 112 3.02 -2.02 11.32
CA THR A 112 1.98 -2.80 12.01
C THR A 112 0.68 -2.02 12.15
N ARG A 113 0.76 -0.73 12.53
CA ARG A 113 -0.42 0.13 12.63
C ARG A 113 -1.00 0.47 11.27
N GLY A 114 -0.14 0.72 10.27
CA GLY A 114 -0.56 0.93 8.90
C GLY A 114 -1.29 -0.28 8.33
N ALA A 115 -0.79 -1.49 8.57
CA ALA A 115 -1.47 -2.72 8.18
C ALA A 115 -2.87 -2.84 8.83
N ALA A 116 -2.97 -2.58 10.14
CA ALA A 116 -4.25 -2.60 10.83
C ALA A 116 -5.22 -1.51 10.33
N GLU A 117 -4.73 -0.31 10.03
CA GLU A 117 -5.54 0.78 9.48
C GLU A 117 -6.07 0.43 8.09
N MET A 118 -5.20 -0.07 7.21
CA MET A 118 -5.59 -0.52 5.87
C MET A 118 -6.55 -1.71 5.91
N ALA A 119 -6.34 -2.68 6.81
CA ALA A 119 -7.22 -3.82 7.00
C ALA A 119 -8.65 -3.39 7.36
N ARG A 120 -8.79 -2.50 8.37
CA ARG A 120 -10.10 -1.98 8.76
C ARG A 120 -10.81 -1.23 7.63
N LEU A 121 -10.07 -0.40 6.88
CA LEU A 121 -10.63 0.32 5.74
C LEU A 121 -11.07 -0.65 4.64
N ALA A 122 -10.22 -1.61 4.29
CA ALA A 122 -10.47 -2.57 3.23
C ALA A 122 -11.63 -3.54 3.58
N ALA A 123 -11.80 -3.90 4.86
CA ALA A 123 -12.94 -4.69 5.31
C ALA A 123 -14.29 -4.02 4.98
N LYS A 124 -14.37 -2.68 5.03
CA LYS A 124 -15.57 -1.93 4.59
C LYS A 124 -15.82 -2.01 3.09
N LEU A 125 -14.81 -2.42 2.33
CA LEU A 125 -14.88 -2.61 0.87
C LEU A 125 -15.02 -4.09 0.48
N GLY A 126 -15.16 -4.99 1.46
CA GLY A 126 -15.37 -6.43 1.25
C GLY A 126 -14.11 -7.28 1.20
N ALA A 127 -12.97 -6.76 1.65
CA ALA A 127 -11.74 -7.52 1.83
C ALA A 127 -11.74 -8.33 3.14
N GLU A 128 -10.91 -9.36 3.21
CA GLU A 128 -10.63 -10.08 4.44
C GLU A 128 -9.48 -9.40 5.20
N GLU A 129 -9.70 -8.98 6.45
CA GLU A 129 -8.67 -8.28 7.25
C GLU A 129 -7.36 -9.10 7.37
N ARG A 130 -7.46 -10.43 7.48
CA ARG A 130 -6.30 -11.32 7.60
C ARG A 130 -5.32 -11.22 6.42
N THR A 131 -5.78 -10.84 5.22
CA THR A 131 -4.93 -10.66 4.05
C THR A 131 -3.85 -9.60 4.29
N PHE A 132 -4.16 -8.59 5.08
CA PHE A 132 -3.24 -7.50 5.41
C PHE A 132 -2.14 -7.88 6.38
N PHE A 133 -2.30 -8.98 7.13
CA PHE A 133 -1.30 -9.48 8.07
C PHE A 133 -0.41 -10.59 7.47
N GLY A 134 -0.65 -10.95 6.20
CA GLY A 134 0.12 -11.93 5.44
C GLY A 134 1.16 -11.29 4.50
N LEU A 135 1.62 -12.09 3.53
CA LEU A 135 2.60 -11.68 2.52
C LEU A 135 2.10 -10.53 1.64
N ALA A 136 0.81 -10.51 1.28
CA ALA A 136 0.22 -9.46 0.46
C ALA A 136 0.14 -8.10 1.18
N GLY A 137 0.07 -8.10 2.52
CA GLY A 137 0.04 -6.91 3.37
C GLY A 137 1.38 -6.65 4.03
N VAL A 138 1.57 -7.11 5.28
CA VAL A 138 2.80 -6.83 6.07
C VAL A 138 4.07 -7.21 5.30
N GLY A 139 4.08 -8.35 4.60
CA GLY A 139 5.25 -8.75 3.79
C GLY A 139 5.59 -7.72 2.71
N GLU A 140 4.60 -7.30 1.93
CA GLU A 140 4.74 -6.25 0.92
C GLU A 140 5.13 -4.90 1.56
N TYR A 141 4.56 -4.54 2.72
CA TYR A 141 4.84 -3.27 3.40
C TYR A 141 6.28 -3.21 3.90
N VAL A 142 6.81 -4.31 4.45
CA VAL A 142 8.23 -4.40 4.84
C VAL A 142 9.12 -4.16 3.62
N ALA A 143 8.88 -4.88 2.52
CA ALA A 143 9.65 -4.73 1.29
C ALA A 143 9.56 -3.31 0.71
N ALA A 144 8.36 -2.70 0.70
CA ALA A 144 8.14 -1.34 0.20
C ALA A 144 8.84 -0.26 1.03
N THR A 145 9.17 -0.53 2.30
CA THR A 145 9.92 0.39 3.15
C THR A 145 11.43 0.30 2.99
N GLU A 146 11.93 -0.66 2.22
CA GLU A 146 13.35 -0.76 1.91
C GLU A 146 13.76 0.28 0.85
N ARG A 147 14.99 0.82 0.99
CA ARG A 147 15.51 1.92 0.14
C ARG A 147 15.62 1.55 -1.34
N ARG A 148 15.81 0.28 -1.64
CA ARG A 148 16.03 -0.22 -3.00
C ARG A 148 14.71 -0.40 -3.72
N GLY A 149 14.16 0.65 -4.33
CA GLY A 149 13.14 0.45 -5.37
C GLY A 149 11.78 1.10 -5.16
N SER A 150 11.41 1.58 -3.97
CA SER A 150 10.12 2.25 -3.78
C SER A 150 10.21 3.74 -4.15
N ALA A 151 9.52 4.13 -5.23
CA ALA A 151 9.37 5.54 -5.62
C ALA A 151 8.64 6.35 -4.54
N ASP A 152 7.63 5.74 -3.91
CA ASP A 152 6.86 6.39 -2.84
C ASP A 152 7.68 6.58 -1.57
N PHE A 153 8.58 5.66 -1.23
CA PHE A 153 9.52 5.86 -0.11
C PHE A 153 10.44 7.05 -0.38
N GLU A 154 11.02 7.14 -1.57
CA GLU A 154 11.88 8.26 -1.94
C GLU A 154 11.13 9.59 -1.98
N LEU A 155 9.89 9.59 -2.48
CA LEU A 155 9.00 10.74 -2.42
C LEU A 155 8.76 11.16 -0.95
N GLY A 156 8.44 10.22 -0.08
CA GLY A 156 8.27 10.48 1.35
C GLY A 156 9.49 11.09 1.99
N ARG A 157 10.68 10.61 1.64
CA ARG A 157 11.95 11.15 2.13
C ARG A 157 12.14 12.62 1.71
N LEU A 158 11.86 12.96 0.46
CA LEU A 158 11.96 14.34 -0.03
C LEU A 158 10.93 15.26 0.65
N LEU A 159 9.70 14.80 0.82
CA LEU A 159 8.67 15.54 1.56
C LEU A 159 9.08 15.75 3.03
N GLY A 160 9.69 14.73 3.63
CA GLY A 160 10.28 14.84 4.98
C GLY A 160 11.36 15.91 5.09
N GLN A 161 12.12 16.14 4.03
CA GLN A 161 13.10 17.24 3.88
C GLN A 161 12.45 18.58 3.55
N ARG A 162 11.12 18.68 3.54
CA ARG A 162 10.34 19.87 3.19
C ARG A 162 10.46 20.31 1.73
N VAL A 163 10.84 19.39 0.84
CA VAL A 163 10.80 19.66 -0.61
C VAL A 163 9.33 19.75 -1.03
N PRO A 164 8.91 20.78 -1.76
CA PRO A 164 7.53 20.88 -2.26
C PRO A 164 7.13 19.67 -3.10
N LEU A 165 5.88 19.21 -3.01
CA LEU A 165 5.41 17.99 -3.67
C LEU A 165 5.73 17.95 -5.17
N SER A 166 5.51 19.06 -5.90
CA SER A 166 5.79 19.14 -7.33
C SER A 166 7.27 18.93 -7.66
N ASP A 167 8.16 19.46 -6.80
CA ASP A 167 9.60 19.35 -6.97
C ASP A 167 10.09 17.95 -6.58
N ALA A 168 9.54 17.40 -5.50
CA ALA A 168 9.83 16.06 -5.05
C ALA A 168 9.44 15.00 -6.11
N LEU A 169 8.27 15.12 -6.73
CA LEU A 169 7.84 14.24 -7.82
C LEU A 169 8.78 14.33 -9.03
N ARG A 170 9.23 15.53 -9.38
CA ARG A 170 10.23 15.71 -10.48
C ARG A 170 11.57 15.07 -10.14
N GLN A 171 12.02 15.17 -8.88
CA GLN A 171 13.30 14.59 -8.45
C GLN A 171 13.25 13.06 -8.42
N VAL A 172 12.13 12.46 -7.99
CA VAL A 172 11.95 11.00 -8.04
C VAL A 172 11.99 10.49 -9.47
N GLY A 173 11.42 11.23 -10.45
CA GLY A 173 11.46 10.93 -11.87
C GLY A 173 10.79 9.60 -12.27
N ARG A 174 10.00 9.00 -11.37
CA ARG A 174 9.24 7.76 -11.55
C ARG A 174 7.81 7.96 -11.09
N VAL A 175 6.90 7.09 -11.52
CA VAL A 175 5.50 7.11 -11.06
C VAL A 175 5.46 6.84 -9.55
N CYS A 176 4.74 7.70 -8.83
CA CYS A 176 4.46 7.59 -7.42
C CYS A 176 2.95 7.47 -7.24
N ASP A 177 2.51 6.33 -6.72
CA ASP A 177 1.09 6.05 -6.47
C ASP A 177 0.63 6.60 -5.11
N GLY A 178 1.58 6.81 -4.18
CA GLY A 178 1.31 7.22 -2.80
C GLY A 178 0.38 8.42 -2.65
N PRO A 179 0.61 9.55 -3.34
CA PRO A 179 -0.28 10.72 -3.22
C PRO A 179 -1.73 10.45 -3.61
N ALA A 180 -1.95 9.69 -4.70
CA ALA A 180 -3.29 9.31 -5.13
C ALA A 180 -3.92 8.33 -4.14
N MET A 181 -3.18 7.32 -3.69
CA MET A 181 -3.67 6.32 -2.73
C MET A 181 -4.00 6.94 -1.36
N VAL A 182 -3.18 7.88 -0.87
CA VAL A 182 -3.46 8.63 0.36
C VAL A 182 -4.77 9.42 0.23
N ARG A 183 -4.98 10.11 -0.90
CA ARG A 183 -6.21 10.87 -1.15
C ARG A 183 -7.43 9.96 -1.13
N GLU A 184 -7.39 8.85 -1.87
CA GLU A 184 -8.51 7.92 -1.97
C GLU A 184 -8.79 7.23 -0.63
N ALA A 185 -7.76 6.77 0.08
CA ALA A 185 -7.92 6.17 1.40
C ALA A 185 -8.50 7.17 2.42
N HIS A 186 -8.12 8.45 2.34
CA HIS A 186 -8.69 9.51 3.18
C HIS A 186 -10.19 9.72 2.92
N ILE A 187 -10.58 9.82 1.64
CA ILE A 187 -11.99 9.95 1.23
C ILE A 187 -12.80 8.73 1.69
N LEU A 188 -12.31 7.53 1.44
CA LEU A 188 -12.97 6.28 1.84
C LEU A 188 -13.06 6.14 3.37
N GLY A 189 -12.02 6.56 4.10
CA GLY A 189 -12.04 6.59 5.57
C GLY A 189 -13.17 7.46 6.10
N HIS A 190 -13.33 8.66 5.57
CA HIS A 190 -14.44 9.54 5.93
C HIS A 190 -15.80 8.96 5.54
N LYS A 191 -15.93 8.47 4.32
CA LYS A 191 -17.19 7.90 3.80
C LYS A 191 -17.68 6.72 4.64
N HIS A 192 -16.76 5.84 5.06
CA HIS A 192 -17.08 4.62 5.83
C HIS A 192 -16.91 4.77 7.34
N GLN A 193 -16.61 6.00 7.82
CA GLN A 193 -16.40 6.29 9.24
C GLN A 193 -15.32 5.42 9.88
N VAL A 194 -14.26 5.12 9.13
CA VAL A 194 -13.07 4.40 9.61
C VAL A 194 -12.02 5.40 10.03
N ARG A 195 -11.48 5.23 11.25
CA ARG A 195 -10.36 6.05 11.71
C ARG A 195 -9.10 5.68 10.94
N THR A 196 -8.54 6.67 10.21
CA THR A 196 -7.37 6.53 9.36
C THR A 196 -6.33 7.59 9.75
N SER A 197 -5.63 7.36 10.87
CA SER A 197 -4.71 8.34 11.46
C SER A 197 -3.47 8.57 10.59
N ILE A 198 -2.87 7.48 10.09
CA ILE A 198 -1.68 7.52 9.23
C ILE A 198 -2.03 8.19 7.90
N VAL A 199 -3.10 7.74 7.25
CA VAL A 199 -3.59 8.33 5.99
C VAL A 199 -3.91 9.80 6.17
N SER A 200 -4.60 10.18 7.24
CA SER A 200 -4.97 11.58 7.51
C SER A 200 -3.76 12.47 7.72
N ALA A 201 -2.75 12.00 8.45
CA ALA A 201 -1.50 12.73 8.65
C ALA A 201 -0.76 12.97 7.32
N LEU A 202 -0.66 11.93 6.47
CA LEU A 202 -0.07 12.05 5.14
C LEU A 202 -0.89 12.97 4.23
N TYR A 203 -2.22 12.86 4.26
CA TYR A 203 -3.09 13.74 3.50
C TYR A 203 -2.85 15.22 3.84
N HIS A 204 -2.77 15.55 5.13
CA HIS A 204 -2.48 16.92 5.57
C HIS A 204 -1.07 17.39 5.22
N LEU A 205 -0.08 16.49 5.27
CA LEU A 205 1.29 16.78 4.82
C LEU A 205 1.32 17.09 3.31
N LEU A 206 0.69 16.27 2.48
CA LEU A 206 0.63 16.45 1.01
C LEU A 206 -0.05 17.77 0.62
N HIS A 207 -1.00 18.26 1.44
CA HIS A 207 -1.73 19.51 1.21
C HIS A 207 -1.14 20.71 1.96
N GLY A 208 0.07 20.58 2.53
CA GLY A 208 0.77 21.67 3.22
C GLY A 208 0.12 22.16 4.52
N LYS A 209 -0.81 21.37 5.10
CA LYS A 209 -1.48 21.70 6.36
C LYS A 209 -0.68 21.30 7.60
N PHE A 210 0.24 20.36 7.46
CA PHE A 210 1.16 19.93 8.50
C PHE A 210 2.60 20.15 8.04
N ASP A 211 3.47 20.55 8.96
CA ASP A 211 4.89 20.37 8.77
C ASP A 211 5.29 18.92 9.04
N THR A 212 6.49 18.54 8.65
CA THR A 212 7.02 17.16 8.78
C THR A 212 6.99 16.67 10.24
N LYS A 213 7.30 17.54 11.20
CA LYS A 213 7.34 17.18 12.63
C LYS A 213 5.93 16.88 13.16
N SER A 214 4.97 17.74 12.84
CA SER A 214 3.57 17.58 13.23
C SER A 214 2.96 16.32 12.59
N ALA A 215 3.25 16.06 11.32
CA ALA A 215 2.82 14.85 10.63
C ALA A 215 3.37 13.58 11.33
N LEU A 216 4.65 13.59 11.69
CA LEU A 216 5.29 12.43 12.34
C LEU A 216 4.79 12.21 13.77
N ILE A 217 4.60 13.27 14.55
CA ILE A 217 3.96 13.17 15.86
C ILE A 217 2.58 12.52 15.69
N SER A 218 1.79 12.96 14.72
CA SER A 218 0.48 12.40 14.43
C SER A 218 0.55 10.93 13.96
N LEU A 219 1.58 10.56 13.17
CA LEU A 219 1.82 9.18 12.73
C LEU A 219 2.14 8.23 13.88
N LEU A 220 2.88 8.69 14.88
CA LEU A 220 3.37 7.86 15.99
C LEU A 220 2.51 7.96 17.25
N SER A 221 1.82 9.09 17.46
CA SER A 221 0.92 9.28 18.58
C SER A 221 -0.47 8.75 18.28
N THR A 222 -1.02 7.96 19.17
CA THR A 222 -2.45 7.63 19.20
C THR A 222 -2.96 7.68 20.60
N ASP A 223 -4.21 8.13 20.73
CA ASP A 223 -4.99 8.00 21.97
C ASP A 223 -5.54 6.58 22.17
N ILE A 224 -5.15 5.63 21.34
CA ILE A 224 -5.58 4.23 21.46
C ILE A 224 -4.53 3.48 22.24
N HIS A 225 -4.91 3.06 23.44
CA HIS A 225 -4.09 2.22 24.32
C HIS A 225 -4.46 0.74 24.26
N ASP A 226 -5.42 0.35 23.44
CA ASP A 226 -5.79 -1.04 23.19
C ASP A 226 -5.26 -1.48 21.81
N GLU A 227 -4.39 -2.50 21.81
CA GLU A 227 -3.78 -3.03 20.57
C GLU A 227 -4.82 -3.66 19.62
N ARG A 228 -5.99 -4.04 20.15
CA ARG A 228 -7.07 -4.73 19.43
C ARG A 228 -8.13 -3.80 18.84
N GLN A 229 -7.94 -2.48 18.93
CA GLN A 229 -8.87 -1.48 18.38
C GLN A 229 -8.41 -0.88 17.07
#